data_9bb59766a8d96467a95c9c6f172f2672
#
_entry.id   9bb59766a8d96467a95c9c6f172f2672
#
_cell.length_a   1.000
_cell.length_b   1.000
_cell.length_c   1.000
_cell.angle_alpha   90.00
_cell.angle_beta   90.00
_cell.angle_gamma   90.00
#
_symmetry.space_group_name_H-M   'P 1'
#
loop_
_entity.id
_entity.type
_entity.pdbx_description
1 polymer ?
#
loop_
_entity_poly.entity_id
_entity_poly.type
_entity_poly.pdbx_seq_one_letter_code
_entity_poly.pdbx_strand_id
1 'polypeptide(L)'
;MIDIKKQIESIIEDLVNNASISSILLKAQAIAFYLKDEAFTNWIKSEQNGYSDIKELPEYRKARCTIKVDVTIPFRGMVTNMDFPIDAIGNEVIRDDLAHMCFVDSIYTIEEMGNNKNSDTLKMNASAYTYRYINKHYPDGNIEGVRKITNTSAAKAIVDKVKSKLLDFFLKIEEQIDLNVNFDVMANKEKIQTIVNQTIKAGVVNTGDGSISINNSEIIGGNDTVTINSSDKKELTDIINQIEEINKKYNNADLAQEVLEIKDDLTKPQQHPKFIKRAFNAMKGISMGIVANELTPIIDRGLELITNLF
;
A
#
# COMPACT_ATOMS: atom_id res chain seq x y z
N MET A 1 4.52 -10.05 -38.28
CA MET A 1 3.61 -9.32 -37.35
C MET A 1 3.23 -10.29 -36.25
N ILE A 2 3.34 -9.91 -35.00
CA ILE A 2 2.97 -10.81 -33.87
C ILE A 2 1.45 -10.92 -33.86
N ASP A 3 0.95 -12.14 -33.78
CA ASP A 3 -0.46 -12.46 -33.63
C ASP A 3 -0.81 -12.23 -32.14
N ILE A 4 -1.37 -11.05 -31.82
CA ILE A 4 -1.69 -10.64 -30.44
C ILE A 4 -2.68 -11.61 -29.81
N LYS A 5 -3.67 -12.09 -30.58
CA LYS A 5 -4.67 -13.03 -30.08
C LYS A 5 -4.01 -14.33 -29.59
N LYS A 6 -3.16 -14.94 -30.40
CA LYS A 6 -2.42 -16.15 -30.00
C LYS A 6 -1.51 -15.94 -28.80
N GLN A 7 -0.92 -14.74 -28.66
CA GLN A 7 -0.09 -14.45 -27.50
C GLN A 7 -0.94 -14.34 -26.23
N ILE A 8 -2.11 -13.73 -26.31
CA ILE A 8 -3.06 -13.64 -25.18
C ILE A 8 -3.55 -15.03 -24.79
N GLU A 9 -3.99 -15.84 -25.76
CA GLU A 9 -4.39 -17.23 -25.52
C GLU A 9 -3.27 -18.03 -24.84
N SER A 10 -2.02 -17.87 -25.29
CA SER A 10 -0.85 -18.51 -24.66
C SER A 10 -0.59 -18.04 -23.22
N ILE A 11 -0.85 -16.76 -22.90
CA ILE A 11 -0.70 -16.26 -21.52
C ILE A 11 -1.80 -16.82 -20.63
N ILE A 12 -3.04 -16.87 -21.11
CA ILE A 12 -4.18 -17.46 -20.39
C ILE A 12 -3.90 -18.93 -20.10
N GLU A 13 -3.39 -19.68 -21.08
CA GLU A 13 -3.01 -21.09 -20.90
C GLU A 13 -1.91 -21.25 -19.84
N ASP A 14 -0.85 -20.42 -19.88
CA ASP A 14 0.22 -20.41 -18.88
C ASP A 14 -0.31 -20.13 -17.48
N LEU A 15 -1.26 -19.17 -17.34
CA LEU A 15 -1.87 -18.81 -16.05
C LEU A 15 -2.70 -19.96 -15.49
N VAL A 16 -3.52 -20.61 -16.34
CA VAL A 16 -4.36 -21.76 -15.94
C VAL A 16 -3.49 -22.96 -15.56
N ASN A 17 -2.38 -23.19 -16.27
CA ASN A 17 -1.42 -24.26 -16.00
C ASN A 17 -0.43 -23.92 -14.86
N ASN A 18 -0.62 -22.77 -14.20
CA ASN A 18 0.23 -22.32 -13.11
C ASN A 18 1.73 -22.23 -13.45
N ALA A 19 2.05 -21.78 -14.66
CA ALA A 19 3.43 -21.53 -15.07
C ALA A 19 4.11 -20.48 -14.16
N SER A 20 5.45 -20.38 -14.25
CA SER A 20 6.20 -19.41 -13.41
C SER A 20 5.76 -17.98 -13.71
N ILE A 21 5.64 -17.18 -12.67
CA ILE A 21 5.26 -15.76 -12.80
C ILE A 21 6.24 -14.98 -13.68
N SER A 22 7.51 -15.39 -13.69
CA SER A 22 8.55 -14.81 -14.53
C SER A 22 8.22 -14.94 -16.02
N SER A 23 7.86 -16.15 -16.49
CA SER A 23 7.49 -16.40 -17.88
C SER A 23 6.24 -15.61 -18.28
N ILE A 24 5.23 -15.62 -17.41
CA ILE A 24 3.95 -14.94 -17.64
C ILE A 24 4.16 -13.42 -17.77
N LEU A 25 4.91 -12.80 -16.86
CA LEU A 25 5.15 -11.35 -16.90
C LEU A 25 5.97 -10.90 -18.09
N LEU A 26 6.92 -11.71 -18.58
CA LEU A 26 7.66 -11.39 -19.81
C LEU A 26 6.73 -11.38 -21.03
N LYS A 27 5.82 -12.34 -21.13
CA LYS A 27 4.80 -12.35 -22.21
C LYS A 27 3.84 -11.16 -22.05
N ALA A 28 3.38 -10.90 -20.83
CA ALA A 28 2.50 -9.76 -20.53
C ALA A 28 3.15 -8.41 -20.86
N GLN A 29 4.45 -8.27 -20.63
CA GLN A 29 5.22 -7.06 -21.01
C GLN A 29 5.23 -6.85 -22.54
N ALA A 30 5.38 -7.93 -23.32
CA ALA A 30 5.30 -7.85 -24.78
C ALA A 30 3.91 -7.37 -25.23
N ILE A 31 2.83 -7.88 -24.62
CA ILE A 31 1.47 -7.44 -24.92
C ILE A 31 1.25 -5.98 -24.49
N ALA A 32 1.72 -5.57 -23.30
CA ALA A 32 1.62 -4.19 -22.83
C ALA A 32 2.21 -3.19 -23.83
N PHE A 33 3.35 -3.55 -24.46
CA PHE A 33 3.96 -2.74 -25.51
C PHE A 33 3.02 -2.55 -26.72
N TYR A 34 2.29 -3.60 -27.12
CA TYR A 34 1.35 -3.50 -28.25
C TYR A 34 0.06 -2.76 -27.86
N LEU A 35 -0.43 -2.92 -26.64
CA LEU A 35 -1.64 -2.26 -26.16
C LEU A 35 -1.43 -0.75 -25.91
N LYS A 36 -0.17 -0.28 -25.78
CA LYS A 36 0.21 1.13 -25.55
C LYS A 36 -0.50 1.77 -24.34
N ASP A 37 -0.80 0.98 -23.34
CA ASP A 37 -1.37 1.48 -22.09
C ASP A 37 -0.25 1.67 -21.05
N GLU A 38 -0.05 2.92 -20.62
CA GLU A 38 1.01 3.27 -19.67
C GLU A 38 0.76 2.66 -18.29
N ALA A 39 -0.49 2.63 -17.83
CA ALA A 39 -0.81 2.15 -16.51
C ALA A 39 -0.51 0.65 -16.37
N PHE A 40 -0.90 -0.14 -17.38
CA PHE A 40 -0.59 -1.56 -17.42
C PHE A 40 0.93 -1.80 -17.54
N THR A 41 1.60 -1.03 -18.40
CA THR A 41 3.06 -1.11 -18.58
C THR A 41 3.80 -0.80 -17.27
N ASN A 42 3.40 0.26 -16.57
CA ASN A 42 4.02 0.67 -15.31
C ASN A 42 3.76 -0.36 -14.20
N TRP A 43 2.55 -0.90 -14.11
CA TRP A 43 2.23 -1.96 -13.16
C TRP A 43 3.10 -3.20 -13.38
N ILE A 44 3.23 -3.68 -14.64
CA ILE A 44 4.12 -4.81 -14.96
C ILE A 44 5.56 -4.53 -14.52
N LYS A 45 6.08 -3.32 -14.82
CA LYS A 45 7.43 -2.92 -14.41
C LYS A 45 7.59 -2.91 -12.89
N SER A 46 6.59 -2.42 -12.16
CA SER A 46 6.62 -2.42 -10.70
C SER A 46 6.58 -3.84 -10.12
N GLU A 47 5.78 -4.73 -10.72
CA GLU A 47 5.79 -6.15 -10.32
C GLU A 47 7.13 -6.82 -10.59
N GLN A 48 7.77 -6.52 -11.73
CA GLN A 48 9.06 -7.10 -12.11
C GLN A 48 10.24 -6.57 -11.29
N ASN A 49 10.26 -5.27 -10.99
CA ASN A 49 11.42 -4.60 -10.38
C ASN A 49 11.26 -4.36 -8.87
N GLY A 50 10.04 -4.51 -8.34
CA GLY A 50 9.67 -4.10 -7.00
C GLY A 50 9.22 -2.65 -6.94
N TYR A 51 8.82 -2.21 -5.75
CA TYR A 51 8.28 -0.89 -5.45
C TYR A 51 9.29 -0.09 -4.63
N SER A 52 9.61 1.11 -5.06
CA SER A 52 10.57 1.98 -4.38
C SER A 52 9.96 2.74 -3.20
N ASP A 53 8.66 3.02 -3.25
CA ASP A 53 7.91 3.69 -2.18
C ASP A 53 6.81 2.78 -1.62
N ILE A 54 6.82 2.61 -0.29
CA ILE A 54 5.78 1.85 0.42
C ILE A 54 4.39 2.51 0.24
N LYS A 55 4.33 3.81 0.00
CA LYS A 55 3.08 4.54 -0.25
C LYS A 55 2.41 4.12 -1.57
N GLU A 56 3.20 3.69 -2.54
CA GLU A 56 2.72 3.19 -3.83
C GLU A 56 2.42 1.68 -3.82
N LEU A 57 2.70 1.02 -2.69
CA LEU A 57 2.57 -0.43 -2.59
C LEU A 57 1.09 -0.84 -2.62
N PRO A 58 0.67 -1.70 -3.56
CA PRO A 58 -0.69 -2.21 -3.60
C PRO A 58 -1.06 -2.96 -2.33
N GLU A 59 -2.32 -2.90 -1.90
CA GLU A 59 -2.79 -3.55 -0.67
C GLU A 59 -2.53 -5.07 -0.65
N TYR A 60 -2.60 -5.75 -1.81
CA TYR A 60 -2.30 -7.18 -1.88
C TYR A 60 -0.83 -7.53 -1.59
N ARG A 61 0.06 -6.54 -1.54
CA ARG A 61 1.47 -6.70 -1.17
C ARG A 61 1.73 -6.50 0.33
N LYS A 62 0.68 -6.28 1.11
CA LYS A 62 0.74 -6.15 2.56
C LYS A 62 0.14 -7.41 3.20
N ALA A 63 0.88 -8.06 4.06
CA ALA A 63 0.42 -9.23 4.78
C ALA A 63 0.39 -8.98 6.28
N ARG A 64 -0.62 -9.50 6.98
CA ARG A 64 -0.66 -9.47 8.44
C ARG A 64 0.55 -10.17 9.03
N CYS A 65 1.10 -9.61 10.09
CA CYS A 65 2.25 -10.16 10.79
C CYS A 65 2.10 -10.05 12.31
N THR A 66 2.91 -10.79 13.03
CA THR A 66 3.10 -10.66 14.47
C THR A 66 4.41 -9.95 14.76
N ILE A 67 4.47 -9.27 15.91
CA ILE A 67 5.68 -8.58 16.35
C ILE A 67 6.40 -9.41 17.39
N LYS A 68 7.68 -9.63 17.17
CA LYS A 68 8.61 -10.22 18.13
C LYS A 68 9.65 -9.19 18.53
N VAL A 69 9.92 -9.14 19.83
CA VAL A 69 10.91 -8.22 20.43
C VAL A 69 11.99 -9.00 21.16
N ASP A 70 13.21 -8.47 21.10
CA ASP A 70 14.30 -8.85 21.94
C ASP A 70 14.53 -7.70 22.91
N VAL A 71 14.54 -7.99 24.21
CA VAL A 71 14.66 -6.97 25.26
C VAL A 71 15.65 -7.42 26.33
N THR A 72 16.56 -6.54 26.70
CA THR A 72 17.43 -6.70 27.86
C THR A 72 16.74 -6.10 29.07
N ILE A 73 16.48 -6.93 30.10
CA ILE A 73 15.84 -6.53 31.34
C ILE A 73 16.88 -6.56 32.46
N PRO A 74 17.05 -5.49 33.27
CA PRO A 74 17.95 -5.48 34.41
C PRO A 74 17.72 -6.69 35.32
N PHE A 75 18.80 -7.32 35.76
CA PHE A 75 18.82 -8.51 36.62
C PHE A 75 18.22 -9.79 36.03
N ARG A 76 17.58 -9.74 34.85
CA ARG A 76 17.04 -10.92 34.16
C ARG A 76 17.82 -11.28 32.89
N GLY A 77 18.66 -10.36 32.40
CA GLY A 77 19.40 -10.55 31.15
C GLY A 77 18.53 -10.33 29.90
N MET A 78 18.99 -10.86 28.77
CA MET A 78 18.35 -10.73 27.47
C MET A 78 17.23 -11.78 27.30
N VAL A 79 16.03 -11.31 27.05
CA VAL A 79 14.88 -12.15 26.65
C VAL A 79 14.66 -11.94 25.15
N THR A 80 14.72 -13.02 24.39
CA THR A 80 14.60 -12.97 22.93
C THR A 80 13.28 -13.53 22.44
N ASN A 81 12.84 -13.05 21.28
CA ASN A 81 11.70 -13.59 20.54
C ASN A 81 10.36 -13.52 21.28
N MET A 82 10.20 -12.53 22.16
CA MET A 82 9.00 -12.32 22.95
C MET A 82 7.88 -11.72 22.09
N ASP A 83 6.64 -12.21 22.25
CA ASP A 83 5.49 -11.63 21.58
C ASP A 83 5.18 -10.23 22.12
N PHE A 84 4.97 -9.29 21.22
CA PHE A 84 4.53 -7.95 21.57
C PHE A 84 3.08 -7.75 21.12
N PRO A 85 2.14 -7.43 22.04
CA PRO A 85 0.76 -7.16 21.71
C PRO A 85 0.65 -5.77 21.07
N ILE A 86 0.46 -5.72 19.76
CA ILE A 86 0.36 -4.45 19.01
C ILE A 86 -0.81 -3.58 19.46
N ASP A 87 -1.86 -4.18 20.02
CA ASP A 87 -3.02 -3.46 20.56
C ASP A 87 -2.66 -2.57 21.76
N ALA A 88 -1.52 -2.81 22.41
CA ALA A 88 -1.00 -1.95 23.47
C ALA A 88 -0.55 -0.58 22.92
N ILE A 89 -0.31 -0.45 21.61
CA ILE A 89 0.09 0.80 20.99
C ILE A 89 -1.15 1.67 20.72
N GLY A 90 -1.23 2.80 21.41
CA GLY A 90 -2.35 3.73 21.28
C GLY A 90 -2.40 4.49 19.94
N ASN A 91 -1.26 4.63 19.25
CA ASN A 91 -1.21 5.27 17.94
C ASN A 91 -1.63 4.29 16.85
N GLU A 92 -2.76 4.58 16.19
CA GLU A 92 -3.37 3.69 15.19
C GLU A 92 -2.49 3.52 13.94
N VAL A 93 -1.80 4.56 13.50
CA VAL A 93 -0.90 4.51 12.33
C VAL A 93 0.27 3.58 12.59
N ILE A 94 0.89 3.68 13.76
CA ILE A 94 2.00 2.80 14.17
C ILE A 94 1.50 1.37 14.36
N ARG A 95 0.31 1.21 14.93
CA ARG A 95 -0.31 -0.11 15.09
C ARG A 95 -0.58 -0.76 13.73
N ASP A 96 -1.10 -0.01 12.76
CA ASP A 96 -1.33 -0.49 11.40
C ASP A 96 -0.02 -0.86 10.69
N ASP A 97 1.00 0.00 10.77
CA ASP A 97 2.34 -0.31 10.24
C ASP A 97 2.90 -1.60 10.86
N LEU A 98 2.83 -1.74 12.18
CA LEU A 98 3.32 -2.94 12.87
C LEU A 98 2.47 -4.19 12.59
N ALA A 99 1.19 -4.04 12.28
CA ALA A 99 0.30 -5.14 11.95
C ALA A 99 0.60 -5.76 10.57
N HIS A 100 1.31 -5.04 9.70
CA HIS A 100 1.53 -5.45 8.32
C HIS A 100 3.01 -5.53 7.95
N MET A 101 3.36 -6.60 7.25
CA MET A 101 4.64 -6.76 6.54
C MET A 101 4.43 -6.34 5.07
N CYS A 102 5.22 -5.37 4.61
CA CYS A 102 5.15 -4.84 3.26
C CYS A 102 6.17 -5.53 2.36
N PHE A 103 5.71 -6.15 1.27
CA PHE A 103 6.54 -6.86 0.31
C PHE A 103 6.88 -5.96 -0.89
N VAL A 104 7.96 -5.20 -0.75
CA VAL A 104 8.42 -4.23 -1.77
C VAL A 104 9.25 -4.87 -2.88
N ASP A 105 9.80 -6.04 -2.65
CA ASP A 105 10.68 -6.73 -3.59
C ASP A 105 9.98 -7.11 -4.90
N SER A 106 10.77 -7.48 -5.91
CA SER A 106 10.26 -8.02 -7.17
C SER A 106 9.37 -9.24 -6.92
N ILE A 107 8.37 -9.45 -7.77
CA ILE A 107 7.48 -10.61 -7.61
C ILE A 107 8.25 -11.94 -7.72
N TYR A 108 9.37 -11.97 -8.42
CA TYR A 108 10.24 -13.14 -8.53
C TYR A 108 10.86 -13.50 -7.18
N THR A 109 11.39 -12.49 -6.48
CA THR A 109 11.93 -12.65 -5.12
C THR A 109 10.84 -13.14 -4.16
N ILE A 110 9.63 -12.58 -4.28
CA ILE A 110 8.48 -12.98 -3.45
C ILE A 110 8.05 -14.42 -3.76
N GLU A 111 8.05 -14.84 -5.03
CA GLU A 111 7.78 -16.24 -5.41
C GLU A 111 8.80 -17.20 -4.76
N GLU A 112 10.08 -16.84 -4.77
CA GLU A 112 11.12 -17.63 -4.10
C GLU A 112 10.95 -17.66 -2.58
N MET A 113 10.61 -16.52 -1.95
CA MET A 113 10.29 -16.48 -0.53
C MET A 113 9.12 -17.42 -0.18
N GLY A 114 8.08 -17.46 -1.01
CA GLY A 114 6.94 -18.37 -0.85
C GLY A 114 7.30 -19.85 -1.04
N ASN A 115 8.28 -20.16 -1.88
CA ASN A 115 8.71 -21.51 -2.19
C ASN A 115 9.85 -22.03 -1.30
N ASN A 116 10.30 -21.22 -0.33
CA ASN A 116 11.38 -21.60 0.57
C ASN A 116 10.96 -22.77 1.48
N LYS A 117 11.57 -23.93 1.26
CA LYS A 117 11.31 -25.17 2.03
C LYS A 117 12.06 -25.23 3.38
N ASN A 118 12.98 -24.31 3.61
CA ASN A 118 13.83 -24.33 4.82
C ASN A 118 13.20 -23.58 6.00
N SER A 119 12.13 -22.81 5.77
CA SER A 119 11.44 -22.05 6.81
C SER A 119 9.99 -21.82 6.41
N ASP A 120 9.08 -22.02 7.35
CA ASP A 120 7.65 -21.68 7.18
C ASP A 120 7.35 -20.21 7.51
N THR A 121 8.36 -19.45 7.94
CA THR A 121 8.19 -18.07 8.37
C THR A 121 9.12 -17.12 7.63
N LEU A 122 8.60 -15.93 7.34
CA LEU A 122 9.33 -14.77 6.84
C LEU A 122 9.55 -13.78 7.99
N LYS A 123 10.73 -13.19 8.05
CA LYS A 123 11.13 -12.24 9.09
C LYS A 123 11.64 -10.96 8.45
N MET A 124 11.18 -9.82 8.97
CA MET A 124 11.63 -8.50 8.58
C MET A 124 11.89 -7.65 9.82
N ASN A 125 12.98 -6.91 9.85
CA ASN A 125 13.19 -5.95 10.93
C ASN A 125 12.17 -4.81 10.81
N ALA A 126 11.58 -4.43 11.94
CA ALA A 126 10.74 -3.26 11.99
C ALA A 126 11.57 -1.98 11.82
N SER A 127 10.96 -0.89 11.37
CA SER A 127 11.65 0.38 11.21
C SER A 127 12.12 0.93 12.57
N ALA A 128 13.26 1.62 12.59
CA ALA A 128 13.79 2.23 13.80
C ALA A 128 12.79 3.21 14.47
N TYR A 129 11.94 3.82 13.67
CA TYR A 129 10.87 4.70 14.15
C TYR A 129 9.89 4.00 15.10
N THR A 130 9.58 2.72 14.87
CA THR A 130 8.62 1.97 15.70
C THR A 130 9.20 1.56 17.06
N TYR A 131 10.53 1.51 17.20
CA TYR A 131 11.19 1.14 18.46
C TYR A 131 10.79 2.06 19.63
N ARG A 132 10.67 3.37 19.40
CA ARG A 132 10.29 4.33 20.46
C ARG A 132 8.90 4.07 21.04
N TYR A 133 7.97 3.55 20.22
CA TYR A 133 6.63 3.23 20.70
C TYR A 133 6.64 1.95 21.53
N ILE A 134 7.43 0.98 21.13
CA ILE A 134 7.60 -0.29 21.85
C ILE A 134 8.36 -0.08 23.16
N ASN A 135 9.41 0.76 23.16
CA ASN A 135 10.20 1.09 24.36
C ASN A 135 9.35 1.65 25.50
N LYS A 136 8.29 2.41 25.20
CA LYS A 136 7.38 2.93 26.24
C LYS A 136 6.74 1.82 27.11
N HIS A 137 6.66 0.60 26.60
CA HIS A 137 6.11 -0.55 27.31
C HIS A 137 7.14 -1.34 28.13
N TYR A 138 8.43 -0.96 28.03
CA TYR A 138 9.53 -1.57 28.74
C TYR A 138 10.39 -0.49 29.44
N PRO A 139 9.84 0.23 30.46
CA PRO A 139 10.51 1.40 31.07
C PRO A 139 11.88 1.05 31.67
N ASP A 140 12.03 -0.18 32.19
CA ASP A 140 13.26 -0.65 32.78
C ASP A 140 14.08 -1.59 31.83
N GLY A 141 13.63 -1.72 30.59
CA GLY A 141 14.25 -2.60 29.60
C GLY A 141 14.91 -1.83 28.45
N ASN A 142 15.81 -2.46 27.76
CA ASN A 142 16.38 -1.95 26.52
C ASN A 142 15.99 -2.85 25.35
N ILE A 143 15.34 -2.30 24.32
CA ILE A 143 14.94 -3.05 23.13
C ILE A 143 16.15 -3.22 22.22
N GLU A 144 16.58 -4.46 22.03
CA GLU A 144 17.69 -4.83 21.17
C GLU A 144 17.25 -5.14 19.73
N GLY A 145 16.01 -5.58 19.55
CA GLY A 145 15.48 -5.92 18.24
C GLY A 145 13.95 -5.95 18.19
N VAL A 146 13.40 -5.52 17.07
CA VAL A 146 11.97 -5.63 16.76
C VAL A 146 11.81 -6.26 15.38
N ARG A 147 11.06 -7.35 15.30
CA ARG A 147 10.86 -8.10 14.06
C ARG A 147 9.39 -8.33 13.78
N LYS A 148 9.00 -8.09 12.54
CA LYS A 148 7.74 -8.52 11.94
C LYS A 148 7.91 -9.98 11.48
N ILE A 149 6.98 -10.85 11.83
CA ILE A 149 7.01 -12.27 11.42
C ILE A 149 5.67 -12.63 10.80
N THR A 150 5.72 -13.24 9.61
CA THR A 150 4.55 -13.80 8.92
C THR A 150 4.87 -15.17 8.35
N ASN A 151 3.87 -15.88 7.83
CA ASN A 151 4.05 -17.19 7.21
C ASN A 151 4.46 -17.04 5.73
N THR A 152 5.22 -17.99 5.19
CA THR A 152 5.59 -18.04 3.76
C THR A 152 4.38 -18.12 2.83
N SER A 153 3.24 -18.61 3.30
CA SER A 153 1.98 -18.60 2.55
C SER A 153 1.51 -17.20 2.17
N ALA A 154 1.93 -16.16 2.93
CA ALA A 154 1.64 -14.77 2.57
C ALA A 154 2.30 -14.38 1.25
N ALA A 155 3.55 -14.78 1.03
CA ALA A 155 4.25 -14.55 -0.23
C ALA A 155 3.58 -15.31 -1.40
N LYS A 156 3.15 -16.56 -1.18
CA LYS A 156 2.37 -17.31 -2.18
C LYS A 156 1.08 -16.60 -2.55
N ALA A 157 0.32 -16.14 -1.56
CA ALA A 157 -0.93 -15.41 -1.79
C ALA A 157 -0.75 -14.13 -2.60
N ILE A 158 0.40 -13.43 -2.44
CA ILE A 158 0.74 -12.27 -3.27
C ILE A 158 0.95 -12.68 -4.73
N VAL A 159 1.72 -13.74 -4.98
CA VAL A 159 1.96 -14.26 -6.34
C VAL A 159 0.64 -14.71 -7.00
N ASP A 160 -0.20 -15.44 -6.26
CA ASP A 160 -1.51 -15.89 -6.74
C ASP A 160 -2.42 -14.70 -7.06
N LYS A 161 -2.34 -13.61 -6.28
CA LYS A 161 -3.10 -12.39 -6.56
C LYS A 161 -2.65 -11.70 -7.84
N VAL A 162 -1.34 -11.64 -8.10
CA VAL A 162 -0.79 -11.09 -9.36
C VAL A 162 -1.24 -11.96 -10.55
N LYS A 163 -1.15 -13.30 -10.43
CA LYS A 163 -1.63 -14.22 -11.46
C LYS A 163 -3.13 -14.04 -11.74
N SER A 164 -3.95 -13.94 -10.68
CA SER A 164 -5.39 -13.69 -10.80
C SER A 164 -5.70 -12.38 -11.51
N LYS A 165 -5.01 -11.29 -11.18
CA LYS A 165 -5.19 -9.99 -11.86
C LYS A 165 -4.85 -10.06 -13.35
N LEU A 166 -3.77 -10.75 -13.70
CA LEU A 166 -3.39 -10.96 -15.09
C LEU A 166 -4.43 -11.81 -15.83
N LEU A 167 -4.93 -12.87 -15.21
CA LEU A 167 -5.96 -13.72 -15.80
C LEU A 167 -7.25 -12.91 -16.05
N ASP A 168 -7.74 -12.19 -15.05
CA ASP A 168 -8.93 -11.33 -15.19
C ASP A 168 -8.76 -10.27 -16.28
N PHE A 169 -7.56 -9.70 -16.39
CA PHE A 169 -7.24 -8.72 -17.42
C PHE A 169 -7.30 -9.33 -18.82
N PHE A 170 -6.60 -10.45 -19.06
CA PHE A 170 -6.52 -11.05 -20.38
C PHE A 170 -7.83 -11.67 -20.84
N LEU A 171 -8.61 -12.28 -19.93
CA LEU A 171 -9.95 -12.76 -20.23
C LEU A 171 -10.88 -11.62 -20.67
N LYS A 172 -10.84 -10.47 -19.99
CA LYS A 172 -11.64 -9.29 -20.39
C LYS A 172 -11.17 -8.69 -21.71
N ILE A 173 -9.86 -8.66 -21.96
CA ILE A 173 -9.34 -8.23 -23.27
C ILE A 173 -9.87 -9.15 -24.39
N GLU A 174 -9.82 -10.46 -24.19
CA GLU A 174 -10.33 -11.43 -25.17
C GLU A 174 -11.84 -11.30 -25.41
N GLU A 175 -12.62 -11.07 -24.34
CA GLU A 175 -14.09 -10.93 -24.40
C GLU A 175 -14.55 -9.62 -25.08
N GLN A 176 -13.89 -8.48 -24.76
CA GLN A 176 -14.40 -7.14 -25.08
C GLN A 176 -13.74 -6.50 -26.30
N ILE A 177 -12.62 -7.06 -26.77
CA ILE A 177 -11.82 -6.50 -27.86
C ILE A 177 -11.71 -7.51 -29.00
N ASP A 178 -12.09 -7.08 -30.20
CA ASP A 178 -11.84 -7.87 -31.39
C ASP A 178 -10.36 -7.84 -31.77
N LEU A 179 -9.66 -8.95 -31.50
CA LEU A 179 -8.22 -9.11 -31.68
C LEU A 179 -7.85 -9.67 -33.07
N ASN A 180 -8.73 -9.54 -34.06
CA ASN A 180 -8.48 -10.01 -35.42
C ASN A 180 -7.33 -9.23 -36.11
N VAL A 181 -6.97 -9.68 -37.33
CA VAL A 181 -5.80 -9.23 -38.12
C VAL A 181 -5.69 -7.68 -38.26
N ASN A 182 -6.79 -6.94 -38.10
CA ASN A 182 -6.86 -5.50 -38.21
C ASN A 182 -7.03 -4.81 -36.84
N PHE A 183 -6.54 -5.42 -35.76
CA PHE A 183 -6.62 -4.84 -34.41
C PHE A 183 -6.03 -3.41 -34.39
N ASP A 184 -6.89 -2.42 -34.19
CA ASP A 184 -6.50 -1.02 -34.02
C ASP A 184 -6.52 -0.64 -32.54
N VAL A 185 -5.34 -0.44 -31.96
CA VAL A 185 -5.16 -0.01 -30.56
C VAL A 185 -5.82 1.32 -30.30
N MET A 186 -5.75 2.28 -31.25
CA MET A 186 -6.30 3.62 -31.04
C MET A 186 -7.82 3.59 -30.96
N ALA A 187 -8.47 2.78 -31.80
CA ALA A 187 -9.92 2.59 -31.77
C ALA A 187 -10.41 1.89 -30.48
N ASN A 188 -9.55 1.12 -29.82
CA ASN A 188 -9.90 0.39 -28.61
C ASN A 188 -9.32 1.00 -27.31
N LYS A 189 -8.67 2.16 -27.38
CA LYS A 189 -7.95 2.77 -26.27
C LYS A 189 -8.80 2.94 -24.99
N GLU A 190 -9.99 3.46 -25.11
CA GLU A 190 -10.91 3.67 -23.97
C GLU A 190 -11.33 2.35 -23.32
N LYS A 191 -11.61 1.32 -24.14
CA LYS A 191 -11.94 -0.02 -23.64
C LYS A 191 -10.75 -0.63 -22.88
N ILE A 192 -9.53 -0.55 -23.44
CA ILE A 192 -8.32 -1.04 -22.81
C ILE A 192 -8.11 -0.34 -21.46
N GLN A 193 -8.21 0.99 -21.39
CA GLN A 193 -8.08 1.75 -20.15
C GLN A 193 -9.15 1.35 -19.11
N THR A 194 -10.39 1.14 -19.55
CA THR A 194 -11.47 0.67 -18.67
C THR A 194 -11.13 -0.70 -18.08
N ILE A 195 -10.67 -1.65 -18.90
CA ILE A 195 -10.29 -2.99 -18.45
C ILE A 195 -9.12 -2.91 -17.47
N VAL A 196 -8.07 -2.11 -17.76
CA VAL A 196 -6.93 -1.89 -16.85
C VAL A 196 -7.40 -1.34 -15.50
N ASN A 197 -8.29 -0.36 -15.49
CA ASN A 197 -8.81 0.21 -14.26
C ASN A 197 -9.61 -0.83 -13.46
N GLN A 198 -10.42 -1.65 -14.11
CA GLN A 198 -11.26 -2.66 -13.47
C GLN A 198 -10.49 -3.88 -12.94
N THR A 199 -9.35 -4.22 -13.52
CA THR A 199 -8.61 -5.46 -13.19
C THR A 199 -7.30 -5.17 -12.47
N ILE A 200 -6.47 -4.33 -13.05
CA ILE A 200 -5.11 -4.08 -12.57
C ILE A 200 -5.14 -3.06 -11.43
N LYS A 201 -5.81 -1.90 -11.65
CA LYS A 201 -5.84 -0.82 -10.66
C LYS A 201 -6.88 -1.03 -9.56
N ALA A 202 -7.94 -1.80 -9.81
CA ALA A 202 -8.93 -2.04 -8.78
C ALA A 202 -8.28 -2.68 -7.55
N GLY A 203 -8.22 -1.96 -6.46
CA GLY A 203 -7.93 -2.49 -5.14
C GLY A 203 -9.06 -3.45 -4.79
N VAL A 204 -8.83 -4.75 -4.91
CA VAL A 204 -9.86 -5.73 -4.59
C VAL A 204 -9.99 -5.81 -3.08
N VAL A 205 -10.97 -5.10 -2.54
CA VAL A 205 -11.67 -5.55 -1.34
C VAL A 205 -12.97 -6.15 -1.83
N ASN A 206 -12.95 -7.42 -2.18
CA ASN A 206 -14.17 -8.20 -2.30
C ASN A 206 -14.07 -9.37 -1.32
N THR A 207 -14.55 -9.16 -0.11
CA THR A 207 -14.87 -10.19 0.84
C THR A 207 -16.40 -10.19 1.01
N GLY A 208 -17.07 -11.07 0.27
CA GLY A 208 -18.43 -11.49 0.56
C GLY A 208 -19.55 -10.77 -0.18
N ASP A 209 -20.49 -11.58 -0.66
CA ASP A 209 -21.81 -11.30 -1.25
C ASP A 209 -22.33 -9.86 -1.05
N GLY A 210 -22.33 -9.08 -2.12
CA GLY A 210 -22.99 -7.79 -2.17
C GLY A 210 -22.91 -7.19 -3.57
N SER A 211 -24.06 -7.03 -4.22
CA SER A 211 -24.21 -6.33 -5.47
C SER A 211 -23.60 -4.93 -5.41
N ILE A 212 -22.63 -4.65 -6.27
CA ILE A 212 -22.03 -3.31 -6.44
C ILE A 212 -23.01 -2.47 -7.25
N SER A 213 -23.71 -1.56 -6.61
CA SER A 213 -24.36 -0.45 -7.31
C SER A 213 -23.32 0.63 -7.58
N ILE A 214 -22.94 0.79 -8.84
CA ILE A 214 -22.09 1.87 -9.30
C ILE A 214 -22.98 3.11 -9.43
N ASN A 215 -23.03 3.92 -8.38
CA ASN A 215 -23.47 5.31 -8.52
C ASN A 215 -22.28 6.13 -9.02
N ASN A 216 -22.51 6.90 -10.08
CA ASN A 216 -21.58 7.79 -10.76
C ASN A 216 -20.76 8.66 -9.77
N SER A 217 -19.65 8.15 -9.32
CA SER A 217 -18.52 8.94 -8.86
C SER A 217 -17.35 8.54 -9.74
N GLU A 218 -16.70 9.50 -10.33
CA GLU A 218 -15.51 9.32 -11.14
C GLU A 218 -14.53 8.45 -10.35
N ILE A 219 -14.36 7.18 -10.79
CA ILE A 219 -13.28 6.33 -10.32
C ILE A 219 -12.01 6.86 -10.98
N ILE A 220 -11.37 7.81 -10.34
CA ILE A 220 -10.02 8.22 -10.69
C ILE A 220 -9.13 7.05 -10.34
N GLY A 221 -8.73 6.30 -11.39
CA GLY A 221 -7.95 5.08 -11.24
C GLY A 221 -6.56 5.34 -10.67
N GLY A 222 -6.27 4.69 -9.58
CA GLY A 222 -5.00 4.04 -9.30
C GLY A 222 -3.70 4.82 -9.29
N ASN A 223 -3.72 6.07 -8.94
CA ASN A 223 -2.72 6.71 -8.09
C ASN A 223 -3.50 7.21 -6.88
N ASP A 224 -3.09 6.86 -5.66
CA ASP A 224 -3.63 7.48 -4.44
C ASP A 224 -3.24 8.97 -4.35
N THR A 225 -3.01 9.59 -5.48
CA THR A 225 -2.62 11.00 -5.64
C THR A 225 -3.71 11.77 -6.36
N VAL A 226 -4.01 12.93 -5.84
CA VAL A 226 -5.00 13.87 -6.36
C VAL A 226 -4.37 15.25 -6.43
N THR A 227 -4.77 16.03 -7.42
CA THR A 227 -4.45 17.45 -7.42
C THR A 227 -5.52 18.17 -6.61
N ILE A 228 -5.20 18.53 -5.37
CA ILE A 228 -6.05 19.36 -4.52
C ILE A 228 -6.09 20.76 -5.12
N ASN A 229 -7.27 21.34 -5.27
CA ASN A 229 -7.39 22.70 -5.79
C ASN A 229 -6.70 23.72 -4.84
N SER A 230 -6.38 24.89 -5.36
CA SER A 230 -5.61 25.91 -4.63
C SER A 230 -6.30 26.43 -3.36
N SER A 231 -7.63 26.43 -3.31
CA SER A 231 -8.40 26.87 -2.15
C SER A 231 -8.28 25.88 -0.99
N ASP A 232 -8.55 24.61 -1.28
CA ASP A 232 -8.54 23.55 -0.26
C ASP A 232 -7.10 23.24 0.22
N LYS A 233 -6.13 23.33 -0.70
CA LYS A 233 -4.71 23.24 -0.35
C LYS A 233 -4.27 24.34 0.62
N LYS A 234 -4.78 25.57 0.41
CA LYS A 234 -4.54 26.68 1.30
C LYS A 234 -5.18 26.44 2.67
N GLU A 235 -6.44 25.97 2.70
CA GLU A 235 -7.12 25.68 3.96
C GLU A 235 -6.42 24.57 4.74
N LEU A 236 -5.98 23.48 4.09
CA LEU A 236 -5.17 22.43 4.71
C LEU A 236 -3.86 22.98 5.29
N THR A 237 -3.19 23.84 4.52
CA THR A 237 -1.94 24.48 4.97
C THR A 237 -2.16 25.35 6.21
N ASP A 238 -3.26 26.09 6.24
CA ASP A 238 -3.62 26.94 7.40
C ASP A 238 -3.94 26.08 8.64
N ILE A 239 -4.63 24.96 8.49
CA ILE A 239 -4.89 24.00 9.56
C ILE A 239 -3.57 23.43 10.12
N ILE A 240 -2.68 22.99 9.24
CA ILE A 240 -1.38 22.44 9.65
C ILE A 240 -0.50 23.47 10.35
N ASN A 241 -0.53 24.72 9.89
CA ASN A 241 0.20 25.80 10.56
C ASN A 241 -0.36 26.10 11.97
N GLN A 242 -1.68 26.04 12.16
CA GLN A 242 -2.28 26.17 13.50
C GLN A 242 -1.83 25.05 14.44
N ILE A 243 -1.81 23.80 13.96
CA ILE A 243 -1.31 22.65 14.73
C ILE A 243 0.17 22.85 15.12
N GLU A 244 1.00 23.32 14.19
CA GLU A 244 2.41 23.60 14.44
C GLU A 244 2.60 24.69 15.51
N GLU A 245 1.85 25.79 15.42
CA GLU A 245 1.93 26.88 16.41
C GLU A 245 1.54 26.40 17.83
N ILE A 246 0.50 25.56 17.92
CA ILE A 246 0.13 24.95 19.19
C ILE A 246 1.24 24.01 19.67
N ASN A 247 1.81 23.20 18.76
CA ASN A 247 2.88 22.27 19.13
C ASN A 247 4.14 22.97 19.65
N LYS A 248 4.43 24.20 19.23
CA LYS A 248 5.56 24.99 19.78
C LYS A 248 5.48 25.19 21.28
N LYS A 249 4.26 25.24 21.84
CA LYS A 249 4.05 25.37 23.31
C LYS A 249 4.36 24.08 24.06
N TYR A 250 4.16 22.93 23.40
CA TYR A 250 4.21 21.61 24.04
C TYR A 250 5.44 20.79 23.64
N ASN A 251 6.13 21.22 22.58
CA ASN A 251 7.36 20.63 22.07
C ASN A 251 7.28 19.10 21.85
N ASN A 252 6.13 18.64 21.31
CA ASN A 252 5.92 17.22 21.03
C ASN A 252 6.57 16.85 19.68
N ALA A 253 7.62 16.04 19.73
CA ALA A 253 8.40 15.65 18.56
C ALA A 253 7.59 14.77 17.57
N ASP A 254 6.67 13.94 18.10
CA ASP A 254 5.84 13.06 17.28
C ASP A 254 4.84 13.87 16.45
N LEU A 255 4.23 14.88 17.10
CA LEU A 255 3.33 15.80 16.42
C LEU A 255 4.06 16.68 15.39
N ALA A 256 5.27 17.13 15.70
CA ALA A 256 6.09 17.90 14.77
C ALA A 256 6.44 17.11 13.51
N GLN A 257 6.71 15.80 13.66
CA GLN A 257 7.01 14.93 12.55
C GLN A 257 5.82 14.74 11.60
N GLU A 258 4.62 14.47 12.13
CA GLU A 258 3.40 14.34 11.31
C GLU A 258 3.07 15.64 10.57
N VAL A 259 3.25 16.81 11.23
CA VAL A 259 3.11 18.13 10.60
C VAL A 259 4.07 18.29 9.43
N LEU A 260 5.34 17.93 9.60
CA LEU A 260 6.37 18.04 8.55
C LEU A 260 6.05 17.16 7.36
N GLU A 261 5.59 15.95 7.59
CA GLU A 261 5.24 14.99 6.55
C GLU A 261 4.05 15.45 5.70
N ILE A 262 3.01 16.03 6.32
CA ILE A 262 1.89 16.61 5.55
C ILE A 262 2.35 17.83 4.76
N LYS A 263 3.17 18.70 5.33
CA LYS A 263 3.72 19.86 4.61
C LYS A 263 4.49 19.44 3.37
N ASP A 264 5.34 18.41 3.49
CA ASP A 264 6.08 17.86 2.35
C ASP A 264 5.11 17.33 1.27
N ASP A 265 4.08 16.59 1.65
CA ASP A 265 3.11 16.05 0.68
C ASP A 265 2.32 17.17 -0.01
N LEU A 266 1.93 18.22 0.71
CA LEU A 266 1.25 19.38 0.15
C LEU A 266 2.12 20.19 -0.82
N THR A 267 3.45 20.08 -0.80
CA THR A 267 4.32 20.76 -1.77
C THR A 267 4.37 20.04 -3.12
N LYS A 268 4.00 18.77 -3.19
CA LYS A 268 4.06 17.96 -4.40
C LYS A 268 3.03 18.43 -5.45
N PRO A 269 3.26 18.15 -6.74
CA PRO A 269 2.29 18.41 -7.81
C PRO A 269 0.97 17.65 -7.62
N GLN A 270 1.05 16.45 -7.06
CA GLN A 270 -0.07 15.60 -6.69
C GLN A 270 0.08 15.18 -5.21
N GLN A 271 -1.00 15.24 -4.46
CA GLN A 271 -1.07 14.93 -3.05
C GLN A 271 -1.62 13.52 -2.83
N HIS A 272 -1.32 12.94 -1.66
CA HIS A 272 -1.76 11.60 -1.25
C HIS A 272 -2.85 11.70 -0.16
N PRO A 273 -4.13 11.73 -0.51
CA PRO A 273 -5.22 11.96 0.46
C PRO A 273 -5.27 10.97 1.60
N LYS A 274 -5.09 9.68 1.29
CA LYS A 274 -5.07 8.63 2.30
C LYS A 274 -3.91 8.82 3.27
N PHE A 275 -2.75 9.26 2.78
CA PHE A 275 -1.60 9.57 3.61
C PHE A 275 -1.90 10.77 4.52
N ILE A 276 -2.45 11.87 3.98
CA ILE A 276 -2.81 13.05 4.76
C ILE A 276 -3.87 12.68 5.83
N LYS A 277 -4.88 11.89 5.47
CA LYS A 277 -5.90 11.40 6.41
C LYS A 277 -5.29 10.55 7.54
N ARG A 278 -4.34 9.67 7.20
CA ARG A 278 -3.62 8.86 8.20
C ARG A 278 -2.80 9.73 9.16
N ALA A 279 -2.10 10.73 8.63
CA ALA A 279 -1.30 11.65 9.44
C ALA A 279 -2.18 12.49 10.39
N PHE A 280 -3.34 12.96 9.94
CA PHE A 280 -4.31 13.62 10.83
C PHE A 280 -4.85 12.69 11.92
N ASN A 281 -5.14 11.44 11.60
CA ASN A 281 -5.55 10.44 12.61
C ASN A 281 -4.41 10.15 13.62
N ALA A 282 -3.16 10.09 13.16
CA ALA A 282 -2.00 9.94 14.02
C ALA A 282 -1.87 11.13 14.98
N MET A 283 -2.00 12.37 14.47
CA MET A 283 -2.02 13.58 15.30
C MET A 283 -3.14 13.55 16.33
N LYS A 284 -4.34 13.07 15.96
CA LYS A 284 -5.46 12.92 16.90
C LYS A 284 -5.12 11.97 18.04
N GLY A 285 -4.50 10.83 17.74
CA GLY A 285 -4.04 9.87 18.75
C GLY A 285 -2.98 10.46 19.69
N ILE A 286 -2.04 11.26 19.14
CA ILE A 286 -1.01 11.96 19.94
C ILE A 286 -1.64 13.03 20.83
N SER A 287 -2.63 13.78 20.32
CA SER A 287 -3.26 14.89 21.03
C SER A 287 -4.08 14.44 22.25
N MET A 288 -4.67 13.25 22.24
CA MET A 288 -5.48 12.73 23.33
C MET A 288 -4.74 12.62 24.68
N GLY A 289 -3.40 12.59 24.67
CA GLY A 289 -2.59 12.45 25.89
C GLY A 289 -2.15 13.77 26.53
N ILE A 290 -2.10 14.90 25.81
CA ILE A 290 -1.41 16.10 26.26
C ILE A 290 -2.21 17.39 26.07
N VAL A 291 -2.97 17.54 24.96
CA VAL A 291 -3.58 18.83 24.55
C VAL A 291 -4.92 18.64 23.84
N ALA A 292 -5.69 17.65 24.24
CA ALA A 292 -6.92 17.27 23.55
C ALA A 292 -7.87 18.46 23.27
N ASN A 293 -8.00 19.39 24.22
CA ASN A 293 -8.97 20.48 24.09
C ASN A 293 -8.60 21.53 23.04
N GLU A 294 -7.31 21.75 22.76
CA GLU A 294 -6.86 22.77 21.81
C GLU A 294 -6.67 22.17 20.39
N LEU A 295 -6.15 20.94 20.29
CA LEU A 295 -5.78 20.33 19.02
C LEU A 295 -6.90 19.53 18.36
N THR A 296 -7.74 18.85 19.14
CA THR A 296 -8.78 17.95 18.59
C THR A 296 -9.72 18.68 17.63
N PRO A 297 -10.26 19.87 17.92
CA PRO A 297 -11.15 20.56 16.99
C PRO A 297 -10.47 20.94 15.66
N ILE A 298 -9.18 21.28 15.70
CA ILE A 298 -8.41 21.67 14.51
C ILE A 298 -8.09 20.44 13.66
N ILE A 299 -7.71 19.35 14.31
CA ILE A 299 -7.44 18.06 13.64
C ILE A 299 -8.72 17.49 13.03
N ASP A 300 -9.86 17.56 13.75
CA ASP A 300 -11.15 17.07 13.23
C ASP A 300 -11.60 17.89 12.01
N ARG A 301 -11.38 19.20 12.00
CA ARG A 301 -11.62 20.03 10.82
C ARG A 301 -10.75 19.60 9.62
N GLY A 302 -9.49 19.27 9.84
CA GLY A 302 -8.61 18.74 8.81
C GLY A 302 -9.08 17.39 8.27
N LEU A 303 -9.54 16.50 9.15
CA LEU A 303 -10.12 15.21 8.76
C LEU A 303 -11.42 15.36 7.97
N GLU A 304 -12.29 16.29 8.37
CA GLU A 304 -13.54 16.61 7.67
C GLU A 304 -13.25 17.15 6.26
N LEU A 305 -12.33 18.10 6.15
CA LEU A 305 -11.93 18.67 4.87
C LEU A 305 -11.38 17.58 3.93
N ILE A 306 -10.46 16.75 4.39
CA ILE A 306 -9.91 15.64 3.60
C ILE A 306 -11.00 14.64 3.23
N THR A 307 -11.94 14.34 4.13
CA THR A 307 -13.02 13.38 3.85
C THR A 307 -14.01 13.91 2.82
N ASN A 308 -14.24 15.23 2.78
CA ASN A 308 -15.14 15.87 1.82
C ASN A 308 -14.50 16.07 0.44
N LEU A 309 -13.17 16.02 0.34
CA LEU A 309 -12.41 16.13 -0.90
C LEU A 309 -12.30 14.79 -1.64
N PHE A 310 -12.56 13.67 -0.96
CA PHE A 310 -12.33 12.30 -1.44
C PHE A 310 -13.36 11.31 -0.86
#